data_3f3f99cb9377fa1a437599a804d1e8f9
#
_entry.id   3f3f99cb9377fa1a437599a804d1e8f9
#
_cell.length_a   1.000
_cell.length_b   1.000
_cell.length_c   1.000
_cell.angle_alpha   90.00
_cell.angle_beta   90.00
_cell.angle_gamma   90.00
#
_symmetry.space_group_name_H-M   'P 1'
#
loop_
_entity.id
_entity.type
_entity.pdbx_description
1 polymer ?
#
loop_
_entity_poly.entity_id
_entity_poly.type
_entity_poly.pdbx_seq_one_letter_code
_entity_poly.pdbx_strand_id
1 'polypeptide(L)'
;MFLEICQLISANEANSCKDRLNWDEYFMSIALLASHRSPCNRLHVGSVVVKDNRIISMGYNGFISGTPHISHIIDGHEQSTIHSEINAITDCARRGVSLDGATIYITHYPCINCFKAIAACGIKKIIYLDDYNNNQIVIQLANDSNIEIVKLIDLDNLGHNIYSQSNSNLGSSLDHANPS
;
A
#
# COMPACT_ATOMS: atom_id res chain seq x y z
N MET A 1 -12.90 -7.23 2.60
CA MET A 1 -11.89 -6.22 2.21
C MET A 1 -12.49 -4.89 1.77
N PHE A 2 -13.25 -4.74 0.64
CA PHE A 2 -13.90 -3.45 0.30
C PHE A 2 -14.90 -3.00 1.36
N LEU A 3 -15.73 -3.90 1.87
CA LEU A 3 -16.63 -3.65 3.01
C LEU A 3 -15.86 -3.30 4.29
N GLU A 4 -14.70 -3.87 4.52
CA GLU A 4 -13.83 -3.57 5.67
C GLU A 4 -13.22 -2.17 5.55
N ILE A 5 -12.75 -1.77 4.36
CA ILE A 5 -12.31 -0.39 4.10
C ILE A 5 -13.48 0.58 4.30
N CYS A 6 -14.67 0.26 3.80
CA CYS A 6 -15.87 1.07 4.04
C CYS A 6 -16.26 1.09 5.51
N GLN A 7 -16.11 0.00 6.24
CA GLN A 7 -16.37 -0.09 7.68
C GLN A 7 -15.34 0.72 8.49
N LEU A 8 -14.05 0.69 8.11
CA LEU A 8 -13.01 1.53 8.70
C LEU A 8 -13.29 3.02 8.48
N ILE A 9 -13.72 3.40 7.28
CA ILE A 9 -14.09 4.79 6.97
C ILE A 9 -15.35 5.20 7.74
N SER A 10 -16.37 4.32 7.84
CA SER A 10 -17.63 4.60 8.52
C SER A 10 -17.53 4.54 10.04
N ALA A 11 -16.64 3.70 10.61
CA ALA A 11 -16.39 3.66 12.05
C ALA A 11 -15.76 4.96 12.59
N ASN A 12 -15.05 5.70 11.74
CA ASN A 12 -14.51 7.02 12.07
C ASN A 12 -15.58 8.13 12.14
N GLU A 13 -16.80 7.93 11.62
CA GLU A 13 -17.88 8.91 11.76
C GLU A 13 -18.44 9.01 13.18
N ALA A 14 -18.24 7.99 14.02
CA ALA A 14 -18.80 7.94 15.38
C ALA A 14 -17.91 8.51 16.47
N ASN A 15 -16.61 8.71 16.23
CA ASN A 15 -15.67 9.21 17.24
C ASN A 15 -14.86 10.40 16.70
N SER A 16 -15.10 11.54 17.29
CA SER A 16 -14.35 12.80 17.22
C SER A 16 -13.23 12.96 16.16
N CYS A 17 -13.14 14.11 15.57
CA CYS A 17 -12.16 14.64 14.60
C CYS A 17 -10.64 14.39 14.92
N LYS A 18 -10.29 13.40 15.76
CA LYS A 18 -8.93 13.11 16.21
C LYS A 18 -8.26 11.92 15.52
N ASP A 19 -9.00 11.02 14.90
CA ASP A 19 -8.45 9.76 14.38
C ASP A 19 -8.36 9.76 12.84
N ARG A 20 -7.61 10.70 12.34
CA ARG A 20 -7.25 10.76 10.94
C ARG A 20 -6.20 9.69 10.64
N LEU A 21 -6.36 8.92 9.55
CA LEU A 21 -5.35 7.98 9.05
C LEU A 21 -3.97 8.66 8.95
N ASN A 22 -2.92 7.95 9.33
CA ASN A 22 -1.57 8.43 9.02
C ASN A 22 -1.30 8.35 7.49
N TRP A 23 -0.21 8.93 7.04
CA TRP A 23 0.06 9.02 5.60
C TRP A 23 0.30 7.65 4.96
N ASP A 24 0.95 6.71 5.66
CA ASP A 24 1.23 5.38 5.13
C ASP A 24 -0.06 4.56 5.01
N GLU A 25 -0.94 4.62 6.01
CA GLU A 25 -2.27 4.01 5.96
C GLU A 25 -3.12 4.58 4.84
N TYR A 26 -3.14 5.90 4.69
CA TYR A 26 -3.90 6.57 3.66
C TYR A 26 -3.46 6.16 2.26
N PHE A 27 -2.15 6.19 1.97
CA PHE A 27 -1.65 5.83 0.64
C PHE A 27 -1.75 4.34 0.36
N MET A 28 -1.56 3.47 1.37
CA MET A 28 -1.76 2.03 1.21
C MET A 28 -3.23 1.70 0.95
N SER A 29 -4.17 2.38 1.62
CA SER A 29 -5.61 2.22 1.34
C SER A 29 -5.95 2.57 -0.11
N ILE A 30 -5.33 3.60 -0.67
CA ILE A 30 -5.51 3.95 -2.09
C ILE A 30 -4.88 2.89 -3.00
N ALA A 31 -3.72 2.32 -2.65
CA ALA A 31 -3.13 1.21 -3.39
C ALA A 31 -4.04 -0.03 -3.38
N LEU A 32 -4.67 -0.34 -2.25
CA LEU A 32 -5.68 -1.39 -2.13
C LEU A 32 -6.89 -1.12 -3.02
N LEU A 33 -7.42 0.10 -3.03
CA LEU A 33 -8.51 0.48 -3.93
C LEU A 33 -8.10 0.35 -5.40
N ALA A 34 -6.86 0.75 -5.75
CA ALA A 34 -6.35 0.59 -7.11
C ALA A 34 -6.26 -0.88 -7.52
N SER A 35 -5.88 -1.79 -6.61
CA SER A 35 -5.80 -3.23 -6.90
C SER A 35 -7.14 -3.84 -7.35
N HIS A 36 -8.27 -3.32 -6.86
CA HIS A 36 -9.61 -3.75 -7.27
C HIS A 36 -9.96 -3.40 -8.73
N ARG A 37 -9.16 -2.57 -9.39
CA ARG A 37 -9.27 -2.30 -10.83
C ARG A 37 -8.59 -3.39 -11.68
N SER A 38 -7.79 -4.26 -11.07
CA SER A 38 -7.08 -5.30 -11.80
C SER A 38 -8.04 -6.30 -12.44
N PRO A 39 -7.94 -6.57 -13.75
CA PRO A 39 -8.66 -7.62 -14.43
C PRO A 39 -7.97 -9.00 -14.32
N CYS A 40 -6.86 -9.11 -13.60
CA CYS A 40 -6.10 -10.35 -13.48
C CYS A 40 -6.84 -11.37 -12.61
N ASN A 41 -7.06 -12.58 -13.13
CA ASN A 41 -7.76 -13.62 -12.39
C ASN A 41 -6.92 -14.28 -11.28
N ARG A 42 -5.60 -14.08 -11.31
CA ARG A 42 -4.66 -14.73 -10.38
C ARG A 42 -4.40 -13.91 -9.12
N LEU A 43 -4.06 -12.66 -9.29
CA LEU A 43 -3.67 -11.78 -8.18
C LEU A 43 -4.01 -10.33 -8.54
N HIS A 44 -4.61 -9.61 -7.61
CA HIS A 44 -4.90 -8.19 -7.76
C HIS A 44 -3.86 -7.37 -7.01
N VAL A 45 -3.00 -6.68 -7.74
CA VAL A 45 -1.96 -5.83 -7.18
C VAL A 45 -2.20 -4.38 -7.54
N GLY A 46 -2.09 -3.50 -6.55
CA GLY A 46 -2.17 -2.06 -6.73
C GLY A 46 -0.91 -1.37 -6.23
N SER A 47 -0.59 -0.23 -6.84
CA SER A 47 0.52 0.61 -6.42
C SER A 47 0.16 2.09 -6.50
N VAL A 48 0.76 2.88 -5.60
CA VAL A 48 0.63 4.34 -5.55
C VAL A 48 2.00 4.95 -5.37
N VAL A 49 2.38 5.88 -6.24
CA VAL A 49 3.64 6.63 -6.14
C VAL A 49 3.37 8.01 -5.56
N VAL A 50 4.11 8.34 -4.51
CA VAL A 50 3.92 9.55 -3.71
C VAL A 50 5.22 10.34 -3.66
N LYS A 51 5.12 11.65 -3.83
CA LYS A 51 6.21 12.61 -3.61
C LYS A 51 5.66 13.81 -2.87
N ASP A 52 6.36 14.24 -1.81
CA ASP A 52 5.96 15.38 -0.99
C ASP A 52 4.50 15.28 -0.47
N ASN A 53 4.10 14.08 -0.04
CA ASN A 53 2.73 13.74 0.39
C ASN A 53 1.66 14.00 -0.70
N ARG A 54 2.04 13.92 -1.98
CA ARG A 54 1.13 14.02 -3.12
C ARG A 54 1.24 12.77 -3.99
N ILE A 55 0.11 12.21 -4.37
CA ILE A 55 0.05 11.12 -5.33
C ILE A 55 0.43 11.68 -6.70
N ILE A 56 1.49 11.14 -7.30
CA ILE A 56 1.96 11.54 -8.63
C ILE A 56 1.62 10.51 -9.69
N SER A 57 1.41 9.23 -9.29
CA SER A 57 0.90 8.17 -10.16
C SER A 57 0.30 7.04 -9.33
N MET A 58 -0.52 6.22 -9.98
CA MET A 58 -1.00 4.95 -9.45
C MET A 58 -1.12 3.93 -10.57
N GLY A 59 -1.00 2.65 -10.21
CA GLY A 59 -1.10 1.53 -11.13
C GLY A 59 -1.82 0.34 -10.50
N TYR A 60 -2.29 -0.53 -11.36
CA TYR A 60 -2.74 -1.88 -10.99
C TYR A 60 -2.25 -2.85 -12.07
N ASN A 61 -2.11 -4.12 -11.74
CA ASN A 61 -1.71 -5.09 -12.75
C ASN A 61 -2.85 -5.30 -13.75
N GLY A 62 -2.54 -5.11 -15.05
CA GLY A 62 -3.56 -5.11 -16.08
C GLY A 62 -3.00 -5.28 -17.48
N PHE A 63 -3.88 -5.62 -18.42
CA PHE A 63 -3.52 -5.75 -19.82
C PHE A 63 -3.16 -4.40 -20.46
N ILE A 64 -2.41 -4.46 -21.56
CA ILE A 64 -2.11 -3.26 -22.35
C ILE A 64 -3.41 -2.61 -22.82
N SER A 65 -3.51 -1.30 -22.66
CA SER A 65 -4.71 -0.55 -23.06
C SER A 65 -5.03 -0.76 -24.54
N GLY A 66 -6.30 -1.09 -24.83
CA GLY A 66 -6.78 -1.34 -26.19
C GLY A 66 -6.53 -2.73 -26.74
N THR A 67 -5.89 -3.64 -25.95
CA THR A 67 -5.73 -5.04 -26.36
C THR A 67 -6.83 -5.93 -25.75
N PRO A 68 -7.12 -7.09 -26.37
CA PRO A 68 -7.99 -8.08 -25.74
C PRO A 68 -7.44 -8.55 -24.38
N HIS A 69 -8.33 -8.75 -23.42
CA HIS A 69 -7.96 -9.25 -22.08
C HIS A 69 -7.80 -10.79 -22.10
N ILE A 70 -6.74 -11.27 -22.77
CA ILE A 70 -6.43 -12.69 -22.88
C ILE A 70 -5.25 -13.02 -22.00
N SER A 71 -5.48 -13.90 -21.01
CA SER A 71 -4.47 -14.36 -20.08
C SER A 71 -3.58 -15.43 -20.71
N HIS A 72 -2.28 -15.30 -20.57
CA HIS A 72 -1.28 -16.29 -20.97
C HIS A 72 -0.45 -16.68 -19.76
N ILE A 73 -0.65 -17.89 -19.27
CA ILE A 73 0.08 -18.42 -18.12
C ILE A 73 1.25 -19.27 -18.60
N ILE A 74 2.47 -18.92 -18.23
CA ILE A 74 3.69 -19.68 -18.45
C ILE A 74 4.35 -19.94 -17.09
N ASP A 75 4.65 -21.19 -16.78
CA ASP A 75 5.25 -21.62 -15.50
C ASP A 75 4.53 -21.04 -14.27
N GLY A 76 3.19 -20.99 -14.32
CA GLY A 76 2.35 -20.46 -13.25
C GLY A 76 2.33 -18.93 -13.14
N HIS A 77 2.96 -18.20 -14.06
CA HIS A 77 3.00 -16.74 -14.09
C HIS A 77 2.17 -16.17 -15.25
N GLU A 78 1.37 -15.14 -14.95
CA GLU A 78 0.64 -14.36 -15.96
C GLU A 78 1.61 -13.49 -16.75
N GLN A 79 1.62 -13.63 -18.08
CA GLN A 79 2.55 -12.94 -18.97
C GLN A 79 1.94 -11.75 -19.71
N SER A 80 0.60 -11.69 -19.79
CA SER A 80 -0.08 -10.65 -20.60
C SER A 80 -0.37 -9.38 -19.82
N THR A 81 -0.26 -9.41 -18.48
CA THR A 81 -0.51 -8.23 -17.66
C THR A 81 0.78 -7.49 -17.34
N ILE A 82 0.73 -6.18 -17.44
CA ILE A 82 1.76 -5.28 -16.90
C ILE A 82 1.61 -5.28 -15.37
N HIS A 83 2.70 -5.42 -14.63
CA HIS A 83 2.66 -5.31 -13.17
C HIS A 83 2.28 -3.89 -12.72
N SER A 84 1.67 -3.78 -11.55
CA SER A 84 1.14 -2.50 -11.02
C SER A 84 2.20 -1.42 -10.93
N GLU A 85 3.40 -1.78 -10.48
CA GLU A 85 4.54 -0.89 -10.32
C GLU A 85 5.01 -0.35 -11.68
N ILE A 86 5.14 -1.25 -12.67
CA ILE A 86 5.52 -0.87 -14.03
C ILE A 86 4.44 0.03 -14.65
N ASN A 87 3.17 -0.25 -14.38
CA ASN A 87 2.06 0.57 -14.87
C ASN A 87 2.14 2.00 -14.31
N ALA A 88 2.42 2.16 -13.01
CA ALA A 88 2.61 3.47 -12.39
C ALA A 88 3.85 4.20 -12.92
N ILE A 89 4.98 3.50 -13.11
CA ILE A 89 6.22 4.07 -13.65
C ILE A 89 6.02 4.54 -15.08
N THR A 90 5.41 3.73 -15.93
CA THR A 90 5.19 4.07 -17.34
C THR A 90 4.16 5.19 -17.52
N ASP A 91 3.19 5.32 -16.64
CA ASP A 91 2.29 6.49 -16.60
C ASP A 91 3.07 7.78 -16.32
N CYS A 92 3.98 7.78 -15.33
CA CYS A 92 4.86 8.91 -15.09
C CYS A 92 5.76 9.22 -16.28
N ALA A 93 6.34 8.19 -16.91
CA ALA A 93 7.18 8.36 -18.10
C ALA A 93 6.41 9.02 -19.26
N ARG A 94 5.17 8.61 -19.52
CA ARG A 94 4.30 9.21 -20.55
C ARG A 94 3.96 10.67 -20.28
N ARG A 95 3.86 11.07 -19.00
CA ARG A 95 3.50 12.43 -18.58
C ARG A 95 4.72 13.33 -18.33
N GLY A 96 5.94 12.80 -18.41
CA GLY A 96 7.16 13.54 -18.09
C GLY A 96 7.29 13.88 -16.61
N VAL A 97 6.73 13.05 -15.70
CA VAL A 97 6.76 13.26 -14.27
C VAL A 97 7.95 12.51 -13.67
N SER A 98 8.83 13.21 -12.96
CA SER A 98 9.98 12.63 -12.28
C SER A 98 9.57 11.80 -11.06
N LEU A 99 10.13 10.59 -10.96
CA LEU A 99 9.97 9.68 -9.84
C LEU A 99 11.13 9.77 -8.83
N ASP A 100 12.14 10.58 -9.13
CA ASP A 100 13.33 10.69 -8.29
C ASP A 100 12.99 11.18 -6.88
N GLY A 101 13.46 10.44 -5.87
CA GLY A 101 13.19 10.69 -4.46
C GLY A 101 11.78 10.31 -3.98
N ALA A 102 10.93 9.71 -4.82
CA ALA A 102 9.58 9.31 -4.46
C ALA A 102 9.54 8.08 -3.53
N THR A 103 8.37 7.85 -2.91
CA THR A 103 7.98 6.62 -2.22
C THR A 103 6.94 5.88 -3.04
N ILE A 104 7.03 4.56 -3.15
CA ILE A 104 6.01 3.73 -3.75
C ILE A 104 5.35 2.81 -2.69
N TYR A 105 4.03 2.82 -2.66
CA TYR A 105 3.20 1.92 -1.86
C TYR A 105 2.69 0.82 -2.76
N ILE A 106 2.84 -0.45 -2.36
CA ILE A 106 2.47 -1.62 -3.16
C ILE A 106 1.73 -2.60 -2.27
N THR A 107 0.61 -3.15 -2.73
CA THR A 107 -0.15 -4.12 -1.94
C THR A 107 0.61 -5.41 -1.66
N HIS A 108 1.62 -5.78 -2.49
CA HIS A 108 2.41 -6.99 -2.35
C HIS A 108 3.91 -6.71 -2.50
N TYR A 109 4.75 -7.55 -1.90
CA TYR A 109 6.20 -7.46 -2.06
C TYR A 109 6.61 -7.46 -3.54
N PRO A 110 7.48 -6.53 -4.00
CA PRO A 110 7.81 -6.39 -5.41
C PRO A 110 8.66 -7.57 -5.92
N CYS A 111 8.36 -8.03 -7.13
CA CYS A 111 9.26 -8.97 -7.80
C CYS A 111 10.58 -8.28 -8.20
N ILE A 112 11.62 -9.09 -8.47
CA ILE A 112 12.95 -8.56 -8.79
C ILE A 112 12.96 -7.63 -10.02
N ASN A 113 12.12 -7.87 -11.02
CA ASN A 113 12.06 -7.02 -12.21
C ASN A 113 11.42 -5.67 -11.92
N CYS A 114 10.34 -5.64 -11.12
CA CYS A 114 9.74 -4.40 -10.65
C CYS A 114 10.68 -3.62 -9.74
N PHE A 115 11.37 -4.31 -8.81
CA PHE A 115 12.36 -3.66 -7.96
C PHE A 115 13.46 -2.96 -8.78
N LYS A 116 14.02 -3.63 -9.79
CA LYS A 116 15.03 -3.01 -10.66
C LYS A 116 14.52 -1.75 -11.37
N ALA A 117 13.28 -1.78 -11.86
CA ALA A 117 12.67 -0.61 -12.49
C ALA A 117 12.43 0.53 -11.49
N ILE A 118 11.93 0.21 -10.28
CA ILE A 118 11.75 1.15 -9.17
C ILE A 118 13.10 1.83 -8.82
N ALA A 119 14.15 1.04 -8.66
CA ALA A 119 15.49 1.56 -8.36
C ALA A 119 16.03 2.46 -9.48
N ALA A 120 15.88 2.02 -10.74
CA ALA A 120 16.36 2.76 -11.91
C ALA A 120 15.64 4.11 -12.11
N CYS A 121 14.41 4.26 -11.62
CA CYS A 121 13.65 5.52 -11.67
C CYS A 121 14.01 6.52 -10.55
N GLY A 122 14.88 6.15 -9.60
CA GLY A 122 15.28 7.00 -8.49
C GLY A 122 14.34 6.99 -7.29
N ILE A 123 13.35 6.08 -7.23
CA ILE A 123 12.50 5.88 -6.05
C ILE A 123 13.37 5.43 -4.88
N LYS A 124 13.15 5.99 -3.68
CA LYS A 124 14.01 5.79 -2.51
C LYS A 124 13.38 4.94 -1.41
N LYS A 125 12.05 4.78 -1.44
CA LYS A 125 11.34 4.02 -0.42
C LYS A 125 10.23 3.17 -1.04
N ILE A 126 10.14 1.92 -0.60
CA ILE A 126 9.09 0.97 -0.95
C ILE A 126 8.37 0.59 0.34
N ILE A 127 7.06 0.78 0.38
CA ILE A 127 6.20 0.32 1.47
C ILE A 127 5.25 -0.71 0.88
N TYR A 128 5.25 -1.92 1.44
CA TYR A 128 4.38 -3.00 0.98
C TYR A 128 3.52 -3.57 2.12
N LEU A 129 2.42 -4.21 1.76
CA LEU A 129 1.47 -4.77 2.72
C LEU A 129 1.69 -6.28 2.90
N ASP A 130 1.52 -7.06 1.85
CA ASP A 130 1.55 -8.52 1.90
C ASP A 130 2.86 -9.11 1.40
N ASP A 131 3.36 -10.14 2.09
CA ASP A 131 4.48 -10.93 1.60
C ASP A 131 4.08 -11.75 0.37
N TYR A 132 4.93 -11.76 -0.64
CA TYR A 132 4.73 -12.51 -1.87
C TYR A 132 6.06 -12.90 -2.50
N ASN A 133 6.45 -14.18 -2.39
CA ASN A 133 7.71 -14.69 -2.96
C ASN A 133 8.91 -13.77 -2.70
N ASN A 134 9.09 -13.34 -1.44
CA ASN A 134 10.11 -12.37 -1.05
C ASN A 134 11.51 -12.86 -1.45
N ASN A 135 12.01 -12.33 -2.54
CA ASN A 135 13.29 -12.73 -3.11
C ASN A 135 14.44 -12.07 -2.34
N GLN A 136 15.37 -12.87 -1.80
CA GLN A 136 16.54 -12.40 -1.05
C GLN A 136 17.43 -11.45 -1.86
N ILE A 137 17.49 -11.62 -3.19
CA ILE A 137 18.25 -10.73 -4.07
C ILE A 137 17.67 -9.30 -4.04
N VAL A 138 16.35 -9.15 -3.91
CA VAL A 138 15.72 -7.82 -3.78
C VAL A 138 16.21 -7.11 -2.52
N ILE A 139 16.31 -7.81 -1.39
CA ILE A 139 16.81 -7.25 -0.13
C ILE A 139 18.28 -6.82 -0.29
N GLN A 140 19.11 -7.66 -0.89
CA GLN A 140 20.51 -7.33 -1.14
C GLN A 140 20.65 -6.09 -2.04
N LEU A 141 19.96 -6.07 -3.17
CA LEU A 141 20.00 -4.94 -4.10
C LEU A 141 19.45 -3.66 -3.47
N ALA A 142 18.44 -3.76 -2.61
CA ALA A 142 17.90 -2.62 -1.88
C ALA A 142 18.94 -1.99 -0.94
N ASN A 143 19.65 -2.83 -0.18
CA ASN A 143 20.76 -2.38 0.68
C ASN A 143 21.87 -1.72 -0.14
N ASP A 144 22.29 -2.35 -1.24
CA ASP A 144 23.36 -1.86 -2.11
C ASP A 144 23.00 -0.53 -2.80
N SER A 145 21.72 -0.29 -3.06
CA SER A 145 21.22 0.93 -3.73
C SER A 145 20.65 1.98 -2.77
N ASN A 146 20.73 1.77 -1.45
CA ASN A 146 20.16 2.63 -0.41
C ASN A 146 18.66 2.91 -0.64
N ILE A 147 17.90 1.86 -0.97
CA ILE A 147 16.46 1.91 -1.07
C ILE A 147 15.86 1.25 0.17
N GLU A 148 15.04 1.99 0.90
CA GLU A 148 14.33 1.49 2.06
C GLU A 148 13.16 0.61 1.62
N ILE A 149 13.08 -0.63 2.14
CA ILE A 149 11.92 -1.52 1.96
C ILE A 149 11.30 -1.77 3.32
N VAL A 150 10.04 -1.40 3.48
CA VAL A 150 9.29 -1.50 4.75
C VAL A 150 8.00 -2.27 4.52
N LYS A 151 7.76 -3.27 5.37
CA LYS A 151 6.44 -3.89 5.45
C LYS A 151 5.56 -3.01 6.32
N LEU A 152 4.39 -2.63 5.81
CA LEU A 152 3.38 -1.97 6.62
C LEU A 152 2.75 -3.03 7.53
N ILE A 153 3.07 -2.97 8.83
CA ILE A 153 2.58 -3.92 9.81
C ILE A 153 1.14 -3.56 10.13
N ASP A 154 0.24 -4.47 9.79
CA ASP A 154 -1.16 -4.62 10.22
C ASP A 154 -2.05 -3.37 10.28
N LEU A 155 -2.81 -3.19 9.22
CA LEU A 155 -4.09 -2.44 9.30
C LEU A 155 -5.05 -3.10 10.34
N ASP A 156 -4.92 -4.39 10.61
CA ASP A 156 -5.76 -5.12 11.57
C ASP A 156 -5.44 -4.79 13.04
N ASN A 157 -4.20 -4.43 13.37
CA ASN A 157 -3.82 -3.98 14.71
C ASN A 157 -4.25 -2.54 15.04
N LEU A 158 -4.59 -1.74 14.05
CA LEU A 158 -5.08 -0.37 14.24
C LEU A 158 -6.48 -0.35 14.88
N GLY A 159 -7.34 -1.29 14.54
CA GLY A 159 -8.67 -1.45 15.19
C GLY A 159 -8.58 -1.85 16.65
N HIS A 160 -7.59 -2.64 17.07
CA HIS A 160 -7.46 -3.12 18.45
C HIS A 160 -6.76 -2.14 19.39
N ASN A 161 -5.83 -1.32 18.92
CA ASN A 161 -5.18 -0.31 19.77
C ASN A 161 -6.09 0.87 20.13
N ILE A 162 -7.08 1.17 19.31
CA ILE A 162 -8.05 2.24 19.57
C ILE A 162 -8.99 1.83 20.71
N TYR A 163 -9.37 0.53 20.80
CA TYR A 163 -10.25 0.02 21.84
C TYR A 163 -9.56 -0.24 23.18
N SER A 164 -8.24 -0.48 23.24
CA SER A 164 -7.52 -0.75 24.48
C SER A 164 -7.15 0.52 25.26
N GLN A 165 -7.00 1.66 24.62
CA GLN A 165 -6.69 2.91 25.31
C GLN A 165 -7.92 3.65 25.84
N SER A 166 -9.12 3.40 25.31
CA SER A 166 -10.35 4.03 25.81
C SER A 166 -10.86 3.43 27.14
N ASN A 167 -10.48 2.19 27.47
CA ASN A 167 -10.90 1.52 28.70
C ASN A 167 -9.98 1.76 29.90
N SER A 168 -8.79 2.33 29.74
CA SER A 168 -7.88 2.62 30.85
C SER A 168 -8.13 4.00 31.49
N ASN A 169 -8.93 4.87 30.90
CA ASN A 169 -9.20 6.21 31.40
C ASN A 169 -10.57 6.36 32.13
N LEU A 170 -11.35 5.29 32.26
CA LEU A 170 -12.66 5.30 32.95
C LEU A 170 -12.63 4.71 34.38
N GLY A 171 -11.45 4.37 34.91
CA GLY A 171 -11.29 3.62 36.15
C GLY A 171 -10.75 4.40 37.38
N SER A 172 -10.66 5.72 37.38
CA SER A 172 -10.10 6.43 38.53
C SER A 172 -10.79 7.77 38.86
N SER A 173 -12.07 7.74 39.21
CA SER A 173 -12.69 8.87 39.91
C SER A 173 -14.04 8.48 40.53
N LEU A 174 -13.99 7.59 41.50
CA LEU A 174 -15.06 7.45 42.55
C LEU A 174 -14.42 6.80 43.77
N ASP A 175 -13.90 7.60 44.66
CA ASP A 175 -13.87 7.33 46.10
C ASP A 175 -13.26 8.54 46.81
N HIS A 176 -14.10 9.30 47.44
CA HIS A 176 -13.92 9.97 48.74
C HIS A 176 -15.02 11.00 48.96
N ALA A 177 -16.10 10.53 49.53
CA ALA A 177 -16.95 11.36 50.38
C ALA A 177 -17.40 10.49 51.52
N ASN A 178 -16.79 10.68 52.71
CA ASN A 178 -17.27 10.13 53.96
C ASN A 178 -17.81 11.28 54.81
N PRO A 179 -18.97 11.12 55.46
CA PRO A 179 -19.60 12.16 56.27
C PRO A 179 -19.17 12.11 57.72
N SER A 180 -19.15 13.24 58.33
CA SER A 180 -19.35 13.41 59.78
C SER A 180 -20.05 14.71 60.01
#